data_a72ff8880e0b2c1512d0da99a8da1abc
#
_entry.id   a72ff8880e0b2c1512d0da99a8da1abc
#
_cell.length_a   1.000
_cell.length_b   1.000
_cell.length_c   1.000
_cell.angle_alpha   90.00
_cell.angle_beta   90.00
_cell.angle_gamma   90.00
#
_symmetry.space_group_name_H-M   'P 1'
#
loop_
_entity.id
_entity.type
_entity.pdbx_description
1 polymer ?
#
loop_
_entity_poly.entity_id
_entity_poly.type
_entity_poly.pdbx_seq_one_letter_code
_entity_poly.pdbx_strand_id
1 'polypeptide(L)'
;MTSVLFTCAGQRVDIVGAFRRAGATAVAADANPLAPALYHADVHALVPRIEDPGYVPALRALVEQHDVRLIVPLTDLDQVVLARSRAELGAVVLLPDAEIVERLGDKYLAHLLFEERGIATPPTWLPNGVPDDAAYPLLVKARHGFGSRHIYRAADAAQLGFFLGYTPVESIVQACLGGEEFSIDVFCDLEGRCLNAIPRTMIESKGGESIKGMSIRDQQLIELARDVAEKLQLVGPANIQCFRVADGSHYLTDINTRFGGGFPLPLAAGGRYPELALALARGEHPEPRLGDFREGIVMTRFFSDLSLTPNGDGTLKPLSVDRSED
;
A
#
# COMPACT_ATOMS: atom_id res chain seq x y z
N MET A 1 -17.47 4.98 19.56
CA MET A 1 -16.74 4.27 18.47
C MET A 1 -15.75 5.27 17.85
N THR A 2 -14.61 4.80 17.37
CA THR A 2 -13.61 5.68 16.70
C THR A 2 -14.00 5.85 15.25
N SER A 3 -14.16 7.09 14.79
CA SER A 3 -14.46 7.39 13.38
C SER A 3 -13.18 7.44 12.54
N VAL A 4 -13.19 6.77 11.40
CA VAL A 4 -12.03 6.62 10.49
C VAL A 4 -12.42 7.06 9.09
N LEU A 5 -11.66 7.98 8.51
CA LEU A 5 -11.81 8.42 7.12
C LEU A 5 -10.87 7.62 6.21
N PHE A 6 -11.43 6.97 5.22
CA PHE A 6 -10.71 6.29 4.15
C PHE A 6 -10.71 7.15 2.89
N THR A 7 -9.54 7.55 2.42
CA THR A 7 -9.41 8.39 1.22
C THR A 7 -9.04 7.56 0.00
N CYS A 8 -9.42 8.04 -1.19
CA CYS A 8 -9.26 7.30 -2.44
C CYS A 8 -9.73 5.84 -2.30
N ALA A 9 -10.94 5.69 -1.76
CA ALA A 9 -11.46 4.41 -1.25
C ALA A 9 -11.49 3.29 -2.31
N GLY A 10 -11.79 3.62 -3.57
CA GLY A 10 -11.66 2.73 -4.71
C GLY A 10 -12.34 1.38 -4.51
N GLN A 11 -11.59 0.31 -4.74
CA GLN A 11 -12.06 -1.08 -4.62
C GLN A 11 -11.73 -1.72 -3.26
N ARG A 12 -11.23 -0.96 -2.26
CA ARG A 12 -10.71 -1.51 -1.00
C ARG A 12 -11.80 -1.82 0.02
N VAL A 13 -12.83 -2.53 -0.41
CA VAL A 13 -13.92 -3.03 0.44
C VAL A 13 -13.41 -3.94 1.56
N ASP A 14 -12.33 -4.64 1.32
CA ASP A 14 -11.62 -5.51 2.26
C ASP A 14 -11.17 -4.76 3.52
N ILE A 15 -10.54 -3.59 3.33
CA ILE A 15 -10.02 -2.76 4.41
C ILE A 15 -11.14 -2.06 5.16
N VAL A 16 -12.04 -1.37 4.43
CA VAL A 16 -13.19 -0.70 5.04
C VAL A 16 -13.99 -1.68 5.90
N GLY A 17 -14.29 -2.87 5.35
CA GLY A 17 -14.98 -3.93 6.10
C GLY A 17 -14.19 -4.45 7.31
N ALA A 18 -12.86 -4.54 7.22
CA ALA A 18 -12.02 -4.96 8.33
C ALA A 18 -12.07 -3.97 9.50
N PHE A 19 -11.97 -2.67 9.23
CA PHE A 19 -12.07 -1.63 10.25
C PHE A 19 -13.48 -1.58 10.89
N ARG A 20 -14.54 -1.75 10.11
CA ARG A 20 -15.91 -1.86 10.65
C ARG A 20 -16.04 -3.06 11.60
N ARG A 21 -15.51 -4.22 11.23
CA ARG A 21 -15.49 -5.41 12.12
C ARG A 21 -14.66 -5.19 13.40
N ALA A 22 -13.63 -4.34 13.33
CA ALA A 22 -12.84 -3.93 14.49
C ALA A 22 -13.52 -2.85 15.36
N GLY A 23 -14.75 -2.42 15.02
CA GLY A 23 -15.55 -1.48 15.79
C GLY A 23 -15.36 0.00 15.41
N ALA A 24 -14.82 0.28 14.22
CA ALA A 24 -14.76 1.65 13.69
C ALA A 24 -16.10 2.08 13.07
N THR A 25 -16.40 3.38 13.15
CA THR A 25 -17.33 4.03 12.21
C THR A 25 -16.53 4.41 10.96
N ALA A 26 -16.85 3.80 9.84
CA ALA A 26 -16.13 4.00 8.59
C ALA A 26 -16.76 5.14 7.77
N VAL A 27 -15.96 6.16 7.45
CA VAL A 27 -16.29 7.22 6.49
C VAL A 27 -15.42 7.00 5.26
N ALA A 28 -16.01 6.75 4.09
CA ALA A 28 -15.26 6.55 2.85
C ALA A 28 -15.43 7.75 1.91
N ALA A 29 -14.32 8.23 1.35
CA ALA A 29 -14.28 9.33 0.40
C ALA A 29 -13.61 8.91 -0.91
N ASP A 30 -14.23 9.25 -2.03
CA ASP A 30 -13.68 9.03 -3.37
C ASP A 30 -14.23 10.08 -4.35
N ALA A 31 -13.50 10.35 -5.43
CA ALA A 31 -13.98 11.20 -6.52
C ALA A 31 -14.85 10.43 -7.51
N ASN A 32 -14.78 9.10 -7.52
CA ASN A 32 -15.54 8.23 -8.41
C ASN A 32 -16.80 7.69 -7.71
N PRO A 33 -18.01 8.07 -8.14
CA PRO A 33 -19.24 7.57 -7.53
C PRO A 33 -19.47 6.05 -7.70
N LEU A 34 -18.68 5.40 -8.57
CA LEU A 34 -18.74 3.95 -8.78
C LEU A 34 -17.68 3.19 -7.96
N ALA A 35 -16.98 3.85 -7.04
CA ALA A 35 -16.03 3.19 -6.14
C ALA A 35 -16.77 2.29 -5.13
N PRO A 36 -16.66 0.95 -5.20
CA PRO A 36 -17.46 0.05 -4.37
C PRO A 36 -17.20 0.20 -2.87
N ALA A 37 -16.01 0.64 -2.47
CA ALA A 37 -15.71 0.86 -1.05
C ALA A 37 -16.57 1.95 -0.40
N LEU A 38 -17.08 2.93 -1.17
CA LEU A 38 -18.04 3.93 -0.69
C LEU A 38 -19.27 3.27 -0.08
N TYR A 39 -19.79 2.24 -0.74
CA TYR A 39 -21.02 1.55 -0.36
C TYR A 39 -20.84 0.47 0.71
N HIS A 40 -19.60 0.24 1.13
CA HIS A 40 -19.25 -0.66 2.24
C HIS A 40 -18.95 0.10 3.54
N ALA A 41 -18.90 1.43 3.49
CA ALA A 41 -18.73 2.30 4.64
C ALA A 41 -20.07 2.60 5.34
N ASP A 42 -20.02 3.12 6.56
CA ASP A 42 -21.19 3.59 7.29
C ASP A 42 -21.65 4.96 6.76
N VAL A 43 -20.69 5.77 6.34
CA VAL A 43 -20.89 7.06 5.68
C VAL A 43 -20.01 7.10 4.44
N HIS A 44 -20.52 7.65 3.35
CA HIS A 44 -19.73 7.89 2.15
C HIS A 44 -19.90 9.31 1.64
N ALA A 45 -18.84 9.83 1.01
CA ALA A 45 -18.82 11.15 0.43
C ALA A 45 -18.10 11.18 -0.91
N LEU A 46 -18.64 11.94 -1.85
CA LEU A 46 -17.92 12.32 -3.05
C LEU A 46 -17.08 13.56 -2.74
N VAL A 47 -15.81 13.50 -3.09
CA VAL A 47 -14.86 14.59 -2.91
C VAL A 47 -14.29 15.02 -4.25
N PRO A 48 -13.74 16.23 -4.39
CA PRO A 48 -13.02 16.64 -5.58
C PRO A 48 -11.85 15.68 -5.89
N ARG A 49 -11.31 15.75 -7.12
CA ARG A 49 -10.08 15.04 -7.47
C ARG A 49 -8.90 15.60 -6.68
N ILE A 50 -7.85 14.82 -6.55
CA ILE A 50 -6.66 15.13 -5.72
C ILE A 50 -5.98 16.42 -6.18
N GLU A 51 -5.99 16.69 -7.49
CA GLU A 51 -5.39 17.87 -8.09
C GLU A 51 -6.23 19.15 -7.89
N ASP A 52 -7.47 19.01 -7.45
CA ASP A 52 -8.36 20.14 -7.18
C ASP A 52 -8.00 20.79 -5.83
N PRO A 53 -7.85 22.13 -5.77
CA PRO A 53 -7.58 22.83 -4.52
C PRO A 53 -8.64 22.60 -3.43
N GLY A 54 -9.84 22.18 -3.80
CA GLY A 54 -10.94 21.83 -2.88
C GLY A 54 -10.78 20.46 -2.21
N TYR A 55 -9.80 19.62 -2.60
CA TYR A 55 -9.67 18.27 -2.07
C TYR A 55 -9.41 18.25 -0.56
N VAL A 56 -8.34 18.89 -0.10
CA VAL A 56 -7.99 18.96 1.34
C VAL A 56 -9.09 19.64 2.16
N PRO A 57 -9.66 20.81 1.75
CA PRO A 57 -10.84 21.39 2.41
C PRO A 57 -12.02 20.45 2.53
N ALA A 58 -12.33 19.65 1.51
CA ALA A 58 -13.43 18.67 1.56
C ALA A 58 -13.14 17.56 2.57
N LEU A 59 -11.92 17.04 2.62
CA LEU A 59 -11.54 16.04 3.64
C LEU A 59 -11.61 16.61 5.05
N ARG A 60 -11.16 17.85 5.27
CA ARG A 60 -11.26 18.52 6.56
C ARG A 60 -12.72 18.68 6.99
N ALA A 61 -13.61 19.07 6.08
CA ALA A 61 -15.04 19.16 6.38
C ALA A 61 -15.62 17.81 6.84
N LEU A 62 -15.22 16.70 6.20
CA LEU A 62 -15.62 15.34 6.63
C LEU A 62 -15.05 14.99 8.00
N VAL A 63 -13.81 15.37 8.30
CA VAL A 63 -13.19 15.17 9.62
C VAL A 63 -13.99 15.88 10.70
N GLU A 64 -14.35 17.14 10.50
CA GLU A 64 -15.14 17.95 11.42
C GLU A 64 -16.58 17.40 11.57
N GLN A 65 -17.23 17.08 10.45
CA GLN A 65 -18.63 16.64 10.43
C GLN A 65 -18.84 15.28 11.11
N HIS A 66 -17.87 14.37 11.01
CA HIS A 66 -18.00 12.98 11.49
C HIS A 66 -17.11 12.66 12.69
N ASP A 67 -16.51 13.67 13.34
CA ASP A 67 -15.55 13.51 14.46
C ASP A 67 -14.47 12.46 14.14
N VAL A 68 -13.89 12.55 12.94
CA VAL A 68 -12.87 11.61 12.48
C VAL A 68 -11.61 11.75 13.32
N ARG A 69 -11.08 10.65 13.82
CA ARG A 69 -9.85 10.59 14.59
C ARG A 69 -8.65 10.06 13.81
N LEU A 70 -8.91 9.35 12.73
CA LEU A 70 -7.89 8.70 11.92
C LEU A 70 -8.20 8.83 10.44
N ILE A 71 -7.20 9.20 9.64
CA ILE A 71 -7.26 9.19 8.18
C ILE A 71 -6.34 8.07 7.67
N VAL A 72 -6.90 7.19 6.84
CA VAL A 72 -6.21 6.04 6.25
C VAL A 72 -6.26 6.14 4.73
N PRO A 73 -5.16 6.47 4.06
CA PRO A 73 -5.09 6.45 2.60
C PRO A 73 -5.11 5.00 2.10
N LEU A 74 -5.95 4.71 1.11
CA LEU A 74 -6.08 3.35 0.57
C LEU A 74 -5.32 3.13 -0.74
N THR A 75 -4.76 4.19 -1.31
CA THR A 75 -3.93 4.16 -2.53
C THR A 75 -2.67 5.00 -2.37
N ASP A 76 -1.78 4.96 -3.35
CA ASP A 76 -0.57 5.78 -3.38
C ASP A 76 -0.85 7.20 -3.92
N LEU A 77 -2.07 7.47 -4.43
CA LEU A 77 -2.38 8.66 -5.21
C LEU A 77 -2.36 9.96 -4.41
N ASP A 78 -2.92 9.96 -3.19
CA ASP A 78 -3.10 11.16 -2.38
C ASP A 78 -2.14 11.26 -1.18
N GLN A 79 -1.24 10.29 -1.01
CA GLN A 79 -0.37 10.20 0.16
C GLN A 79 0.50 11.44 0.36
N VAL A 80 1.10 11.96 -0.71
CA VAL A 80 1.94 13.18 -0.64
C VAL A 80 1.13 14.39 -0.20
N VAL A 81 -0.08 14.54 -0.76
CA VAL A 81 -1.00 15.64 -0.40
C VAL A 81 -1.40 15.54 1.06
N LEU A 82 -1.80 14.34 1.52
CA LEU A 82 -2.19 14.10 2.91
C LEU A 82 -1.02 14.32 3.88
N ALA A 83 0.17 13.82 3.55
CA ALA A 83 1.35 13.96 4.40
C ALA A 83 1.76 15.43 4.57
N ARG A 84 1.69 16.24 3.49
CA ARG A 84 1.97 17.67 3.52
C ARG A 84 0.89 18.48 4.25
N SER A 85 -0.37 18.09 4.14
CA SER A 85 -1.52 18.79 4.74
C SER A 85 -1.89 18.26 6.13
N ARG A 86 -1.06 17.41 6.74
CA ARG A 86 -1.34 16.75 8.02
C ARG A 86 -1.83 17.71 9.12
N ALA A 87 -1.19 18.86 9.25
CA ALA A 87 -1.54 19.87 10.26
C ALA A 87 -2.92 20.52 10.04
N GLU A 88 -3.41 20.53 8.79
CA GLU A 88 -4.68 21.16 8.41
C GLU A 88 -5.87 20.22 8.57
N LEU A 89 -5.63 18.90 8.57
CA LEU A 89 -6.68 17.88 8.51
C LEU A 89 -7.38 17.63 9.86
N GLY A 90 -6.75 17.99 10.99
CA GLY A 90 -7.38 17.88 12.31
C GLY A 90 -7.55 16.44 12.85
N ALA A 91 -7.00 15.44 12.19
CA ALA A 91 -7.01 14.04 12.59
C ALA A 91 -5.63 13.41 12.38
N VAL A 92 -5.38 12.28 13.03
CA VAL A 92 -4.14 11.51 12.80
C VAL A 92 -4.14 10.98 11.37
N VAL A 93 -3.10 11.30 10.60
CA VAL A 93 -2.90 10.75 9.25
C VAL A 93 -1.93 9.58 9.35
N LEU A 94 -2.37 8.41 8.96
CA LEU A 94 -1.61 7.15 9.09
C LEU A 94 -0.61 7.00 7.94
N LEU A 95 0.39 7.87 7.94
CA LEU A 95 1.46 7.95 6.95
C LEU A 95 2.78 8.35 7.62
N PRO A 96 3.95 8.00 7.05
CA PRO A 96 5.23 8.60 7.41
C PRO A 96 5.29 10.10 7.09
N ASP A 97 6.39 10.74 7.44
CA ASP A 97 6.64 12.12 7.06
C ASP A 97 6.63 12.32 5.53
N ALA A 98 6.28 13.54 5.10
CA ALA A 98 6.10 13.86 3.69
C ALA A 98 7.35 13.55 2.85
N GLU A 99 8.56 13.83 3.37
CA GLU A 99 9.82 13.50 2.70
C GLU A 99 9.94 12.00 2.41
N ILE A 100 9.62 11.15 3.38
CA ILE A 100 9.67 9.68 3.22
C ILE A 100 8.64 9.21 2.21
N VAL A 101 7.41 9.73 2.29
CA VAL A 101 6.34 9.41 1.33
C VAL A 101 6.73 9.79 -0.10
N GLU A 102 7.28 10.98 -0.29
CA GLU A 102 7.72 11.48 -1.60
C GLU A 102 8.87 10.64 -2.17
N ARG A 103 9.87 10.33 -1.35
CA ARG A 103 11.01 9.52 -1.78
C ARG A 103 10.61 8.08 -2.11
N LEU A 104 9.71 7.47 -1.34
CA LEU A 104 9.22 6.12 -1.61
C LEU A 104 8.27 6.08 -2.82
N GLY A 105 7.58 7.17 -3.16
CA GLY A 105 6.74 7.30 -4.35
C GLY A 105 7.52 7.39 -5.69
N ASP A 106 8.82 7.61 -5.64
CA ASP A 106 9.75 7.67 -6.77
C ASP A 106 10.79 6.55 -6.67
N LYS A 107 10.76 5.55 -7.54
CA LYS A 107 11.63 4.37 -7.44
C LYS A 107 13.13 4.67 -7.49
N TYR A 108 13.54 5.77 -8.14
CA TYR A 108 14.93 6.18 -8.12
C TYR A 108 15.31 6.84 -6.79
N LEU A 109 14.46 7.73 -6.28
CA LEU A 109 14.69 8.34 -4.96
C LEU A 109 14.57 7.31 -3.84
N ALA A 110 13.70 6.31 -3.96
CA ALA A 110 13.61 5.19 -3.03
C ALA A 110 14.92 4.38 -2.99
N HIS A 111 15.50 4.07 -4.17
CA HIS A 111 16.81 3.41 -4.24
C HIS A 111 17.88 4.22 -3.52
N LEU A 112 17.99 5.53 -3.78
CA LEU A 112 18.94 6.40 -3.10
C LEU A 112 18.71 6.44 -1.58
N LEU A 113 17.44 6.48 -1.14
CA LEU A 113 17.07 6.43 0.27
C LEU A 113 17.53 5.11 0.92
N PHE A 114 17.36 3.98 0.24
CA PHE A 114 17.78 2.69 0.74
C PHE A 114 19.29 2.62 0.91
N GLU A 115 20.06 3.11 -0.06
CA GLU A 115 21.53 3.18 0.05
C GLU A 115 21.97 4.09 1.22
N GLU A 116 21.38 5.29 1.35
CA GLU A 116 21.64 6.22 2.45
C GLU A 116 21.39 5.61 3.83
N ARG A 117 20.41 4.73 3.94
CA ARG A 117 20.01 4.05 5.18
C ARG A 117 20.70 2.69 5.37
N GLY A 118 21.61 2.30 4.47
CA GLY A 118 22.29 1.01 4.51
C GLY A 118 21.34 -0.17 4.36
N ILE A 119 20.34 -0.03 3.52
CA ILE A 119 19.37 -1.08 3.17
C ILE A 119 19.76 -1.63 1.81
N ALA A 120 19.99 -2.93 1.71
CA ALA A 120 20.40 -3.57 0.46
C ALA A 120 19.26 -3.47 -0.59
N THR A 121 19.60 -2.96 -1.77
CA THR A 121 18.68 -2.77 -2.91
C THR A 121 19.40 -3.10 -4.21
N PRO A 122 18.73 -3.57 -5.27
CA PRO A 122 19.39 -3.82 -6.55
C PRO A 122 19.98 -2.53 -7.11
N PRO A 123 21.16 -2.56 -7.74
CA PRO A 123 21.68 -1.41 -8.47
C PRO A 123 20.62 -0.82 -9.41
N THR A 124 20.40 0.49 -9.31
CA THR A 124 19.33 1.18 -10.01
C THR A 124 19.87 2.49 -10.59
N TRP A 125 19.56 2.78 -11.82
CA TRP A 125 20.07 3.92 -12.56
C TRP A 125 18.94 4.68 -13.26
N LEU A 126 19.18 5.96 -13.52
CA LEU A 126 18.45 6.68 -14.56
C LEU A 126 18.93 6.17 -15.95
N PRO A 127 18.13 6.29 -17.01
CA PRO A 127 18.47 5.73 -18.32
C PRO A 127 19.86 6.11 -18.85
N ASN A 128 20.27 7.35 -18.62
CA ASN A 128 21.57 7.87 -19.06
C ASN A 128 22.75 7.56 -18.13
N GLY A 129 22.48 6.90 -17.01
CA GLY A 129 23.48 6.56 -15.99
C GLY A 129 23.79 5.06 -15.91
N VAL A 130 23.26 4.24 -16.83
CA VAL A 130 23.54 2.80 -16.86
C VAL A 130 25.00 2.58 -17.26
N PRO A 131 25.82 1.85 -16.45
CA PRO A 131 27.19 1.55 -16.80
C PRO A 131 27.29 0.69 -18.08
N ASP A 132 28.32 0.93 -18.88
CA ASP A 132 28.55 0.16 -20.12
C ASP A 132 28.81 -1.34 -19.84
N ASP A 133 29.34 -1.66 -18.67
CA ASP A 133 29.61 -3.01 -18.18
C ASP A 133 28.50 -3.61 -17.32
N ALA A 134 27.32 -2.97 -17.27
CA ALA A 134 26.17 -3.48 -16.52
C ALA A 134 25.79 -4.88 -16.98
N ALA A 135 25.66 -5.79 -16.00
CA ALA A 135 25.31 -7.19 -16.27
C ALA A 135 23.83 -7.33 -16.66
N TYR A 136 23.58 -8.01 -17.77
CA TYR A 136 22.24 -8.37 -18.21
C TYR A 136 21.76 -9.69 -17.56
N PRO A 137 20.41 -9.87 -17.39
CA PRO A 137 19.35 -8.99 -17.82
C PRO A 137 19.15 -7.77 -16.93
N LEU A 138 18.61 -6.68 -17.50
CA LEU A 138 18.19 -5.48 -16.82
C LEU A 138 16.67 -5.32 -16.89
N LEU A 139 16.09 -4.61 -15.92
CA LEU A 139 14.67 -4.25 -15.90
C LEU A 139 14.52 -2.76 -16.23
N VAL A 140 13.67 -2.44 -17.21
CA VAL A 140 13.16 -1.08 -17.41
C VAL A 140 11.84 -1.00 -16.67
N LYS A 141 11.71 -0.05 -15.76
CA LYS A 141 10.49 0.15 -14.93
C LYS A 141 10.04 1.61 -15.02
N ALA A 142 8.73 1.86 -14.99
CA ALA A 142 8.24 3.20 -14.73
C ALA A 142 8.81 3.74 -13.41
N ARG A 143 9.36 4.96 -13.44
CA ARG A 143 9.91 5.65 -12.26
C ARG A 143 8.84 5.91 -11.20
N HIS A 144 7.67 6.35 -11.65
CA HIS A 144 6.48 6.56 -10.82
C HIS A 144 5.38 5.59 -11.21
N GLY A 145 4.53 5.21 -10.25
CA GLY A 145 3.36 4.37 -10.51
C GLY A 145 3.40 3.02 -9.79
N PHE A 146 2.29 2.34 -9.87
CA PHE A 146 1.95 1.10 -9.16
C PHE A 146 1.37 0.05 -10.12
N GLY A 147 1.18 -1.18 -9.63
CA GLY A 147 0.49 -2.23 -10.38
C GLY A 147 1.33 -2.89 -11.46
N SER A 148 2.65 -2.90 -11.32
CA SER A 148 3.61 -3.56 -12.26
C SER A 148 3.44 -3.14 -13.73
N ARG A 149 2.93 -1.94 -13.98
CA ARG A 149 2.80 -1.38 -15.34
C ARG A 149 4.17 -0.94 -15.84
N HIS A 150 4.40 -1.12 -17.16
CA HIS A 150 5.64 -0.71 -17.82
C HIS A 150 6.90 -1.31 -17.16
N ILE A 151 6.87 -2.62 -16.92
CA ILE A 151 8.06 -3.38 -16.50
C ILE A 151 8.46 -4.29 -17.65
N TYR A 152 9.68 -4.09 -18.14
CA TYR A 152 10.24 -4.84 -19.26
C TYR A 152 11.59 -5.41 -18.89
N ARG A 153 11.86 -6.65 -19.28
CA ARG A 153 13.14 -7.32 -19.05
C ARG A 153 13.96 -7.29 -20.33
N ALA A 154 15.06 -6.55 -20.30
CA ALA A 154 16.03 -6.46 -21.38
C ALA A 154 17.12 -7.52 -21.21
N ALA A 155 17.30 -8.39 -22.20
CA ALA A 155 18.31 -9.43 -22.16
C ALA A 155 19.69 -8.94 -22.66
N ASP A 156 19.73 -7.80 -23.34
CA ASP A 156 20.93 -7.18 -23.93
C ASP A 156 20.72 -5.67 -24.15
N ALA A 157 21.76 -5.00 -24.62
CA ALA A 157 21.77 -3.55 -24.87
C ALA A 157 20.77 -3.12 -25.98
N ALA A 158 20.54 -3.96 -26.99
CA ALA A 158 19.59 -3.63 -28.05
C ALA A 158 18.15 -3.62 -27.49
N GLN A 159 17.79 -4.62 -26.71
CA GLN A 159 16.49 -4.66 -26.03
C GLN A 159 16.34 -3.54 -25.00
N LEU A 160 17.40 -3.20 -24.26
CA LEU A 160 17.39 -2.07 -23.33
C LEU A 160 17.05 -0.76 -24.08
N GLY A 161 17.76 -0.46 -25.17
CA GLY A 161 17.49 0.71 -26.00
C GLY A 161 16.06 0.73 -26.56
N PHE A 162 15.57 -0.43 -27.01
CA PHE A 162 14.20 -0.57 -27.49
C PHE A 162 13.17 -0.26 -26.41
N PHE A 163 13.29 -0.87 -25.21
CA PHE A 163 12.32 -0.66 -24.14
C PHE A 163 12.35 0.76 -23.55
N LEU A 164 13.53 1.38 -23.49
CA LEU A 164 13.63 2.79 -23.09
C LEU A 164 12.91 3.72 -24.09
N GLY A 165 13.03 3.47 -25.39
CA GLY A 165 12.28 4.21 -26.40
C GLY A 165 10.79 3.88 -26.47
N TYR A 166 10.40 2.65 -26.11
CA TYR A 166 9.01 2.18 -26.13
C TYR A 166 8.20 2.64 -24.92
N THR A 167 8.86 2.86 -23.77
CA THR A 167 8.18 3.22 -22.52
C THR A 167 7.70 4.68 -22.58
N PRO A 168 6.38 4.96 -22.49
CA PRO A 168 5.83 6.30 -22.71
C PRO A 168 5.95 7.22 -21.47
N VAL A 169 6.60 6.75 -20.40
CA VAL A 169 6.74 7.45 -19.12
C VAL A 169 8.19 7.49 -18.68
N GLU A 170 8.52 8.40 -17.75
CA GLU A 170 9.84 8.39 -17.12
C GLU A 170 10.13 7.01 -16.53
N SER A 171 11.31 6.49 -16.79
CA SER A 171 11.71 5.14 -16.39
C SER A 171 13.04 5.13 -15.64
N ILE A 172 13.25 4.06 -14.91
CA ILE A 172 14.52 3.66 -14.32
C ILE A 172 14.99 2.37 -14.96
N VAL A 173 16.28 2.10 -14.86
CA VAL A 173 16.89 0.82 -15.17
C VAL A 173 17.39 0.18 -13.89
N GLN A 174 17.07 -1.08 -13.66
CA GLN A 174 17.43 -1.79 -12.44
C GLN A 174 18.03 -3.16 -12.78
N ALA A 175 19.03 -3.58 -12.02
CA ALA A 175 19.57 -4.93 -12.14
C ALA A 175 18.47 -5.97 -11.85
N CYS A 176 18.37 -6.99 -12.72
CA CYS A 176 17.40 -8.06 -12.54
C CYS A 176 17.94 -9.10 -11.55
N LEU A 177 17.28 -9.21 -10.40
CA LEU A 177 17.63 -10.22 -9.41
C LEU A 177 17.08 -11.59 -9.83
N GLY A 178 17.90 -12.64 -9.59
CA GLY A 178 17.41 -14.02 -9.53
C GLY A 178 17.04 -14.37 -8.09
N GLY A 179 16.12 -15.33 -7.92
CA GLY A 179 15.74 -15.79 -6.58
C GLY A 179 14.24 -15.76 -6.34
N GLU A 180 13.85 -15.79 -5.08
CA GLU A 180 12.46 -15.86 -4.65
C GLU A 180 11.98 -14.50 -4.14
N GLU A 181 10.81 -14.07 -4.64
CA GLU A 181 10.18 -12.81 -4.25
C GLU A 181 9.27 -13.02 -3.03
N PHE A 182 9.42 -12.13 -2.05
CA PHE A 182 8.56 -12.07 -0.87
C PHE A 182 7.92 -10.70 -0.72
N SER A 183 6.77 -10.71 -0.10
CA SER A 183 6.05 -9.51 0.29
C SER A 183 5.80 -9.58 1.79
N ILE A 184 6.11 -8.50 2.51
CA ILE A 184 5.98 -8.44 3.96
C ILE A 184 5.06 -7.29 4.30
N ASP A 185 3.91 -7.60 4.89
CA ASP A 185 2.99 -6.57 5.37
C ASP A 185 3.40 -6.19 6.79
N VAL A 186 3.72 -4.92 7.02
CA VAL A 186 4.11 -4.37 8.32
C VAL A 186 3.08 -3.39 8.84
N PHE A 187 3.07 -3.17 10.15
CA PHE A 187 2.34 -2.11 10.80
C PHE A 187 3.20 -1.44 11.86
N CYS A 188 3.37 -0.12 11.76
CA CYS A 188 4.18 0.69 12.67
C CYS A 188 3.30 1.66 13.47
N ASP A 189 3.77 2.04 14.67
CA ASP A 189 3.15 3.09 15.46
C ASP A 189 3.49 4.49 14.92
N LEU A 190 3.04 5.52 15.64
CA LEU A 190 3.25 6.92 15.23
C LEU A 190 4.70 7.40 15.46
N GLU A 191 5.48 6.67 16.23
CA GLU A 191 6.90 6.90 16.50
C GLU A 191 7.83 6.08 15.57
N GLY A 192 7.25 5.33 14.62
CA GLY A 192 7.99 4.51 13.65
C GLY A 192 8.45 3.15 14.18
N ARG A 193 7.98 2.71 15.36
CA ARG A 193 8.29 1.40 15.93
C ARG A 193 7.44 0.34 15.24
N CYS A 194 8.05 -0.74 14.76
CA CYS A 194 7.34 -1.82 14.08
C CYS A 194 6.57 -2.69 15.08
N LEU A 195 5.25 -2.68 15.01
CA LEU A 195 4.37 -3.44 15.89
C LEU A 195 4.12 -4.87 15.43
N ASN A 196 4.08 -5.10 14.10
CA ASN A 196 3.92 -6.43 13.52
C ASN A 196 4.51 -6.47 12.10
N ALA A 197 4.96 -7.67 11.68
CA ALA A 197 5.48 -7.95 10.35
C ALA A 197 5.06 -9.38 9.95
N ILE A 198 4.35 -9.51 8.83
CA ILE A 198 3.81 -10.79 8.35
C ILE A 198 4.30 -11.05 6.92
N PRO A 199 5.33 -11.89 6.78
CA PRO A 199 5.84 -12.32 5.48
C PRO A 199 4.86 -13.24 4.78
N ARG A 200 4.82 -13.14 3.45
CA ARG A 200 4.06 -14.01 2.57
C ARG A 200 4.78 -14.30 1.26
N THR A 201 4.53 -15.47 0.73
CA THR A 201 4.97 -15.84 -0.62
C THR A 201 4.09 -15.14 -1.65
N MET A 202 4.65 -14.95 -2.86
CA MET A 202 3.93 -14.46 -4.04
C MET A 202 3.69 -15.65 -4.99
N ILE A 203 2.56 -16.37 -4.81
CA ILE A 203 2.25 -17.55 -5.65
C ILE A 203 1.77 -17.10 -7.03
N GLU A 204 0.91 -16.11 -7.09
CA GLU A 204 0.38 -15.56 -8.34
C GLU A 204 0.03 -14.08 -8.15
N SER A 205 0.41 -13.25 -9.12
CA SER A 205 0.01 -11.84 -9.18
C SER A 205 -0.68 -11.53 -10.50
N LYS A 206 -1.62 -10.59 -10.49
CA LYS A 206 -2.30 -10.09 -11.68
C LYS A 206 -2.44 -8.57 -11.58
N GLY A 207 -1.92 -7.87 -12.58
CA GLY A 207 -1.94 -6.41 -12.59
C GLY A 207 -1.20 -5.77 -11.39
N GLY A 208 -0.13 -6.45 -10.89
CA GLY A 208 0.63 -5.99 -9.72
C GLY A 208 -0.01 -6.29 -8.36
N GLU A 209 -1.21 -6.88 -8.33
CA GLU A 209 -1.83 -7.32 -7.10
C GLU A 209 -1.60 -8.81 -6.84
N SER A 210 -1.27 -9.17 -5.60
CA SER A 210 -1.19 -10.55 -5.16
C SER A 210 -2.59 -11.15 -5.13
N ILE A 211 -2.85 -12.15 -5.97
CA ILE A 211 -4.13 -12.86 -6.03
C ILE A 211 -4.07 -14.23 -5.34
N LYS A 212 -2.88 -14.82 -5.22
CA LYS A 212 -2.62 -16.01 -4.41
C LYS A 212 -1.32 -15.84 -3.65
N GLY A 213 -1.32 -16.23 -2.40
CA GLY A 213 -0.16 -16.18 -1.52
C GLY A 213 -0.40 -17.01 -0.27
N MET A 214 0.67 -17.23 0.49
CA MET A 214 0.62 -17.96 1.74
C MET A 214 1.46 -17.24 2.81
N SER A 215 0.93 -17.12 4.03
CA SER A 215 1.69 -16.60 5.17
C SER A 215 2.78 -17.59 5.58
N ILE A 216 3.99 -17.09 5.78
CA ILE A 216 5.16 -17.91 6.15
C ILE A 216 5.82 -17.35 7.41
N ARG A 217 6.30 -18.23 8.28
CA ARG A 217 7.05 -17.86 9.47
C ARG A 217 8.55 -17.92 9.18
N ASP A 218 9.06 -16.85 8.61
CA ASP A 218 10.47 -16.69 8.31
C ASP A 218 11.03 -15.55 9.18
N GLN A 219 11.87 -15.93 10.14
CA GLN A 219 12.41 -15.00 11.12
C GLN A 219 13.33 -13.94 10.47
N GLN A 220 14.07 -14.31 9.42
CA GLN A 220 14.95 -13.37 8.71
C GLN A 220 14.12 -12.28 8.00
N LEU A 221 13.00 -12.64 7.39
CA LEU A 221 12.10 -11.69 6.74
C LEU A 221 11.38 -10.79 7.76
N ILE A 222 11.00 -11.33 8.92
CA ILE A 222 10.38 -10.56 10.01
C ILE A 222 11.36 -9.50 10.55
N GLU A 223 12.61 -9.91 10.81
CA GLU A 223 13.66 -9.01 11.31
C GLU A 223 14.06 -7.97 10.26
N LEU A 224 14.23 -8.38 9.00
CA LEU A 224 14.48 -7.48 7.88
C LEU A 224 13.41 -6.39 7.80
N ALA A 225 12.14 -6.81 7.83
CA ALA A 225 11.03 -5.87 7.69
C ALA A 225 10.93 -4.90 8.86
N ARG A 226 11.16 -5.37 10.10
CA ARG A 226 11.26 -4.50 11.29
C ARG A 226 12.39 -3.47 11.11
N ASP A 227 13.60 -3.94 10.80
CA ASP A 227 14.77 -3.07 10.69
C ASP A 227 14.60 -2.03 9.58
N VAL A 228 14.04 -2.41 8.44
CA VAL A 228 13.71 -1.50 7.34
C VAL A 228 12.67 -0.48 7.78
N ALA A 229 11.57 -0.92 8.39
CA ALA A 229 10.47 -0.05 8.80
C ALA A 229 10.94 0.99 9.83
N GLU A 230 11.75 0.58 10.82
CA GLU A 230 12.28 1.46 11.84
C GLU A 230 13.37 2.41 11.31
N LYS A 231 14.27 1.95 10.43
CA LYS A 231 15.27 2.81 9.75
C LYS A 231 14.62 3.91 8.91
N LEU A 232 13.50 3.61 8.29
CA LEU A 232 12.76 4.55 7.43
C LEU A 232 11.69 5.33 8.21
N GLN A 233 11.52 5.07 9.50
CA GLN A 233 10.49 5.71 10.34
C GLN A 233 9.10 5.59 9.69
N LEU A 234 8.75 4.38 9.23
CA LEU A 234 7.44 4.13 8.65
C LEU A 234 6.35 4.26 9.72
N VAL A 235 5.20 4.79 9.33
CA VAL A 235 4.03 4.97 10.19
C VAL A 235 2.82 4.29 9.57
N GLY A 236 2.06 3.55 10.39
CA GLY A 236 0.91 2.82 9.92
C GLY A 236 1.26 1.57 9.10
N PRO A 237 0.39 1.17 8.17
CA PRO A 237 0.61 0.00 7.33
C PRO A 237 1.61 0.30 6.23
N ALA A 238 2.49 -0.66 5.96
CA ALA A 238 3.29 -0.66 4.74
C ALA A 238 3.46 -2.07 4.20
N ASN A 239 3.73 -2.17 2.91
CA ASN A 239 4.04 -3.41 2.23
C ASN A 239 5.45 -3.34 1.64
N ILE A 240 6.35 -4.15 2.18
CA ILE A 240 7.75 -4.25 1.80
C ILE A 240 7.92 -5.43 0.84
N GLN A 241 8.56 -5.20 -0.31
CA GLN A 241 8.86 -6.24 -1.29
C GLN A 241 10.37 -6.45 -1.36
N CYS A 242 10.78 -7.71 -1.32
CA CYS A 242 12.19 -8.08 -1.42
C CYS A 242 12.38 -9.40 -2.17
N PHE A 243 13.60 -9.57 -2.69
CA PHE A 243 14.09 -10.84 -3.23
C PHE A 243 15.11 -11.45 -2.27
N ARG A 244 15.01 -12.78 -2.07
CA ARG A 244 16.06 -13.58 -1.51
C ARG A 244 16.85 -14.22 -2.64
N VAL A 245 18.12 -13.88 -2.79
CA VAL A 245 19.00 -14.44 -3.82
C VAL A 245 19.67 -15.73 -3.34
N ALA A 246 20.40 -16.41 -4.24
CA ALA A 246 20.92 -17.74 -4.01
C ALA A 246 21.89 -17.88 -2.81
N ASP A 247 22.58 -16.82 -2.41
CA ASP A 247 23.46 -16.79 -1.24
C ASP A 247 22.73 -16.51 0.08
N GLY A 248 21.39 -16.35 0.04
CA GLY A 248 20.56 -16.03 1.18
C GLY A 248 20.41 -14.54 1.48
N SER A 249 21.10 -13.67 0.75
CA SER A 249 20.97 -12.21 0.91
C SER A 249 19.59 -11.71 0.44
N HIS A 250 19.13 -10.63 1.08
CA HIS A 250 17.84 -10.01 0.74
C HIS A 250 18.07 -8.62 0.14
N TYR A 251 17.37 -8.31 -0.94
CA TYR A 251 17.41 -7.01 -1.60
C TYR A 251 16.00 -6.44 -1.69
N LEU A 252 15.80 -5.23 -1.17
CA LEU A 252 14.55 -4.51 -1.28
C LEU A 252 14.33 -3.99 -2.69
N THR A 253 13.12 -4.16 -3.19
CA THR A 253 12.74 -3.71 -4.54
C THR A 253 11.66 -2.64 -4.54
N ASP A 254 10.79 -2.61 -3.51
CA ASP A 254 9.71 -1.64 -3.41
C ASP A 254 9.16 -1.56 -1.97
N ILE A 255 8.65 -0.39 -1.59
CA ILE A 255 7.88 -0.17 -0.35
C ILE A 255 6.67 0.69 -0.68
N ASN A 256 5.49 0.20 -0.30
CA ASN A 256 4.25 0.96 -0.43
C ASN A 256 3.73 1.32 0.96
N THR A 257 3.62 2.61 1.27
CA THR A 257 3.20 3.14 2.59
C THR A 257 1.68 3.12 2.76
N ARG A 258 1.08 1.98 2.54
CA ARG A 258 -0.34 1.69 2.66
C ARG A 258 -0.58 0.19 2.83
N PHE A 259 -1.82 -0.17 3.10
CA PHE A 259 -2.23 -1.58 3.05
C PHE A 259 -1.95 -2.20 1.68
N GLY A 260 -1.18 -3.27 1.64
CA GLY A 260 -0.83 -3.98 0.41
C GLY A 260 -2.06 -4.55 -0.32
N GLY A 261 -1.94 -4.83 -1.62
CA GLY A 261 -3.00 -5.50 -2.38
C GLY A 261 -3.35 -6.89 -1.82
N GLY A 262 -2.38 -7.59 -1.22
CA GLY A 262 -2.57 -8.87 -0.54
C GLY A 262 -3.03 -8.80 0.92
N PHE A 263 -3.43 -7.63 1.43
CA PHE A 263 -3.79 -7.41 2.84
C PHE A 263 -4.82 -8.37 3.45
N PRO A 264 -5.81 -8.92 2.72
CA PRO A 264 -6.68 -9.94 3.30
C PRO A 264 -5.94 -11.14 3.89
N LEU A 265 -4.75 -11.47 3.38
CA LEU A 265 -3.94 -12.58 3.89
C LEU A 265 -3.36 -12.32 5.28
N PRO A 266 -2.59 -11.23 5.55
CA PRO A 266 -2.12 -10.94 6.91
C PRO A 266 -3.26 -10.74 7.90
N LEU A 267 -4.40 -10.16 7.48
CA LEU A 267 -5.58 -10.06 8.31
C LEU A 267 -6.13 -11.45 8.69
N ALA A 268 -6.27 -12.36 7.73
CA ALA A 268 -6.70 -13.74 7.98
C ALA A 268 -5.68 -14.52 8.83
N ALA A 269 -4.40 -14.19 8.72
CA ALA A 269 -3.35 -14.75 9.55
C ALA A 269 -3.36 -14.25 11.01
N GLY A 270 -4.14 -13.21 11.34
CA GLY A 270 -4.27 -12.66 12.68
C GLY A 270 -3.53 -11.35 12.90
N GLY A 271 -3.21 -10.62 11.84
CA GLY A 271 -2.41 -9.39 11.86
C GLY A 271 -3.03 -8.19 12.59
N ARG A 272 -4.27 -8.22 13.02
CA ARG A 272 -4.95 -7.22 13.87
C ARG A 272 -4.64 -5.74 13.55
N TYR A 273 -4.29 -5.42 12.30
CA TYR A 273 -3.87 -4.08 11.91
C TYR A 273 -4.96 -3.01 12.07
N PRO A 274 -6.25 -3.29 11.81
CA PRO A 274 -7.31 -2.34 12.11
C PRO A 274 -7.40 -1.99 13.59
N GLU A 275 -7.27 -2.98 14.49
CA GLU A 275 -7.32 -2.77 15.94
C GLU A 275 -6.11 -1.96 16.43
N LEU A 276 -4.91 -2.20 15.87
CA LEU A 276 -3.72 -1.40 16.15
C LEU A 276 -3.92 0.05 15.71
N ALA A 277 -4.44 0.28 14.50
CA ALA A 277 -4.73 1.62 14.00
C ALA A 277 -5.74 2.37 14.87
N LEU A 278 -6.80 1.68 15.31
CA LEU A 278 -7.80 2.25 16.23
C LEU A 278 -7.23 2.56 17.62
N ALA A 279 -6.30 1.74 18.11
CA ALA A 279 -5.58 2.00 19.35
C ALA A 279 -4.74 3.30 19.25
N LEU A 280 -3.97 3.45 18.16
CA LEU A 280 -3.20 4.67 17.89
C LEU A 280 -4.11 5.91 17.81
N ALA A 281 -5.26 5.80 17.15
CA ALA A 281 -6.24 6.88 17.05
C ALA A 281 -6.83 7.32 18.41
N ARG A 282 -6.79 6.45 19.42
CA ARG A 282 -7.18 6.74 20.80
C ARG A 282 -6.03 7.23 21.68
N GLY A 283 -4.81 7.38 21.11
CA GLY A 283 -3.62 7.73 21.89
C GLY A 283 -3.04 6.58 22.72
N GLU A 284 -3.41 5.34 22.42
CA GLU A 284 -2.84 4.14 23.05
C GLU A 284 -1.50 3.78 22.40
N HIS A 285 -0.63 3.13 23.15
CA HIS A 285 0.70 2.68 22.70
C HIS A 285 0.79 1.14 22.71
N PRO A 286 0.32 0.45 21.66
CA PRO A 286 0.36 -1.01 21.61
C PRO A 286 1.80 -1.53 21.65
N GLU A 287 2.00 -2.65 22.34
CA GLU A 287 3.30 -3.32 22.37
C GLU A 287 3.53 -4.13 21.09
N PRO A 288 4.77 -4.18 20.59
CA PRO A 288 5.15 -5.01 19.45
C PRO A 288 4.86 -6.49 19.69
N ARG A 289 4.33 -7.14 18.65
CA ARG A 289 4.05 -8.59 18.63
C ARG A 289 4.56 -9.19 17.32
N LEU A 290 5.86 -9.07 17.10
CA LEU A 290 6.50 -9.64 15.92
C LEU A 290 6.39 -11.17 15.92
N GLY A 291 5.96 -11.73 14.80
CA GLY A 291 5.76 -13.18 14.68
C GLY A 291 4.46 -13.71 15.33
N ASP A 292 3.61 -12.86 15.92
CA ASP A 292 2.30 -13.27 16.46
C ASP A 292 1.25 -13.32 15.34
N PHE A 293 1.33 -14.38 14.53
CA PHE A 293 0.38 -14.67 13.45
C PHE A 293 0.37 -16.17 13.12
N ARG A 294 -0.64 -16.61 12.40
CA ARG A 294 -0.76 -17.99 11.91
C ARG A 294 0.01 -18.15 10.61
N GLU A 295 0.89 -19.15 10.59
CA GLU A 295 1.58 -19.62 9.41
C GLU A 295 0.67 -20.51 8.54
N GLY A 296 0.97 -20.60 7.25
CA GLY A 296 0.30 -21.53 6.32
C GLY A 296 -1.11 -21.11 5.91
N ILE A 297 -1.53 -19.87 6.23
CA ILE A 297 -2.81 -19.35 5.71
C ILE A 297 -2.64 -19.06 4.23
N VAL A 298 -3.45 -19.70 3.40
CA VAL A 298 -3.47 -19.50 1.95
C VAL A 298 -4.60 -18.56 1.57
N MET A 299 -4.27 -17.52 0.83
CA MET A 299 -5.24 -16.63 0.21
C MET A 299 -5.44 -17.00 -1.25
N THR A 300 -6.69 -17.07 -1.67
CA THR A 300 -7.09 -17.00 -3.09
C THR A 300 -8.16 -15.94 -3.25
N ARG A 301 -7.99 -15.06 -4.24
CA ARG A 301 -8.91 -13.94 -4.49
C ARG A 301 -9.83 -14.26 -5.65
N PHE A 302 -11.03 -13.76 -5.58
CA PHE A 302 -12.04 -13.81 -6.64
C PHE A 302 -12.72 -12.45 -6.76
N PHE A 303 -13.32 -12.17 -7.91
CA PHE A 303 -14.13 -10.98 -8.10
C PHE A 303 -15.50 -11.17 -7.44
N SER A 304 -15.99 -10.09 -6.82
CA SER A 304 -17.35 -10.00 -6.31
C SER A 304 -18.00 -8.74 -6.87
N ASP A 305 -19.29 -8.81 -7.16
CA ASP A 305 -20.04 -7.73 -7.76
C ASP A 305 -20.85 -6.98 -6.72
N LEU A 306 -21.01 -5.67 -6.94
CA LEU A 306 -21.91 -4.81 -6.21
C LEU A 306 -22.85 -4.15 -7.21
N SER A 307 -24.14 -4.50 -7.14
CA SER A 307 -25.16 -3.87 -7.96
C SER A 307 -25.67 -2.60 -7.29
N LEU A 308 -25.74 -1.51 -8.06
CA LEU A 308 -26.20 -0.21 -7.61
C LEU A 308 -27.46 0.22 -8.37
N THR A 309 -28.33 0.97 -7.72
CA THR A 309 -29.51 1.58 -8.32
C THR A 309 -29.58 3.06 -7.99
N PRO A 310 -30.09 3.92 -8.90
CA PRO A 310 -30.29 5.34 -8.60
C PRO A 310 -31.28 5.56 -7.46
N ASN A 311 -30.98 6.53 -6.60
CA ASN A 311 -31.94 7.16 -5.70
C ASN A 311 -32.78 8.19 -6.45
N GLY A 312 -33.88 8.65 -5.84
CA GLY A 312 -34.73 9.71 -6.40
C GLY A 312 -34.04 11.08 -6.55
N ASP A 313 -32.92 11.29 -5.88
CA ASP A 313 -32.06 12.50 -5.93
C ASP A 313 -30.89 12.40 -6.92
N GLY A 314 -30.79 11.29 -7.65
CA GLY A 314 -29.69 11.01 -8.59
C GLY A 314 -28.43 10.41 -7.98
N THR A 315 -28.35 10.23 -6.66
CA THR A 315 -27.30 9.47 -6.01
C THR A 315 -27.50 7.97 -6.23
N LEU A 316 -26.47 7.16 -5.95
CA LEU A 316 -26.53 5.70 -6.07
C LEU A 316 -26.63 5.05 -4.68
N LYS A 317 -27.31 3.93 -4.63
CA LYS A 317 -27.37 3.05 -3.45
C LYS A 317 -27.24 1.59 -3.85
N PRO A 318 -26.78 0.71 -2.94
CA PRO A 318 -26.78 -0.73 -3.17
C PRO A 318 -28.20 -1.21 -3.49
N LEU A 319 -28.31 -2.04 -4.53
CA LEU A 319 -29.53 -2.77 -4.80
C LEU A 319 -29.67 -3.86 -3.71
N SER A 320 -30.75 -3.79 -2.93
CA SER A 320 -31.07 -4.89 -2.00
C SER A 320 -31.49 -6.11 -2.84
N VAL A 321 -30.60 -7.08 -2.94
CA VAL A 321 -30.97 -8.42 -3.43
C VAL A 321 -31.60 -9.13 -2.25
N ASP A 322 -32.91 -9.37 -2.30
CA ASP A 322 -33.56 -10.29 -1.38
C ASP A 322 -32.88 -11.66 -1.53
N ARG A 323 -31.99 -12.00 -0.59
CA ARG A 323 -31.40 -13.34 -0.49
C ARG A 323 -32.43 -14.29 0.12
N SER A 324 -33.53 -14.48 -0.54
CA SER A 324 -34.57 -15.44 -0.13
C SER A 324 -34.56 -16.72 -0.97
N GLU A 325 -33.51 -16.96 -1.78
CA GLU A 325 -33.35 -18.22 -2.52
C GLU A 325 -31.87 -18.51 -2.75
N ASP A 326 -31.19 -19.15 -1.76
CA ASP A 326 -30.10 -20.12 -2.00
C ASP A 326 -29.94 -21.00 -0.74
#